data_1a5fdd024c86a1394ddcf0bcb4ca3370
#
_entry.id   1a5fdd024c86a1394ddcf0bcb4ca3370
#
_cell.length_a   1.000
_cell.length_b   1.000
_cell.length_c   1.000
_cell.angle_alpha   90.00
_cell.angle_beta   90.00
_cell.angle_gamma   90.00
#
_symmetry.space_group_name_H-M   'P 1'
#
loop_
_entity.id
_entity.type
_entity.pdbx_description
1 polymer ?
#
loop_
_entity_poly.entity_id
_entity_poly.type
_entity_poly.pdbx_seq_one_letter_code
_entity_poly.pdbx_strand_id
1 'polypeptide(L)' 'PAGIGGFNAMKALSENNDAPENASRPFDKDRDGFVLGEGAGAIILEELEHAKARGAKIYAELVGTGASSDGYHITATHPE' A
#
# COMPACT_ATOMS: atom_id res chain seq x y z
N PRO A 1 3.74 -13.35 -4.39
CA PRO A 1 3.01 -14.56 -3.96
C PRO A 1 2.57 -14.54 -2.50
N ALA A 2 3.44 -14.13 -1.57
CA ALA A 2 3.09 -14.13 -0.14
C ALA A 2 1.96 -13.15 0.21
N GLY A 3 1.94 -11.95 -0.37
CA GLY A 3 0.86 -10.99 -0.15
C GLY A 3 -0.47 -11.50 -0.68
N ILE A 4 -0.51 -11.99 -1.90
CA ILE A 4 -1.71 -12.59 -2.50
C ILE A 4 -2.15 -13.81 -1.70
N GLY A 5 -1.21 -14.68 -1.34
CA GLY A 5 -1.49 -15.89 -0.55
C GLY A 5 -2.09 -15.58 0.82
N GLY A 6 -1.58 -14.57 1.52
CA GLY A 6 -2.09 -14.13 2.81
C GLY A 6 -3.52 -13.60 2.73
N PHE A 7 -3.79 -12.68 1.82
CA PHE A 7 -5.15 -12.15 1.60
C PHE A 7 -6.11 -13.23 1.11
N ASN A 8 -5.66 -14.14 0.24
CA ASN A 8 -6.49 -15.26 -0.20
C ASN A 8 -6.81 -16.24 0.92
N ALA A 9 -5.85 -16.53 1.79
CA ALA A 9 -6.06 -17.43 2.93
C ALA A 9 -7.14 -16.94 3.89
N MET A 10 -7.27 -15.63 4.10
CA MET A 10 -8.34 -15.06 4.93
C MET A 10 -9.63 -14.75 4.16
N LYS A 11 -9.74 -15.18 2.90
CA LYS A 11 -10.92 -14.99 2.04
C LYS A 11 -11.28 -13.51 1.83
N ALA A 12 -10.28 -12.65 1.74
CA ALA A 12 -10.48 -11.22 1.60
C ALA A 12 -10.44 -10.71 0.15
N LEU A 13 -10.04 -11.54 -0.80
CA LEU A 13 -9.95 -11.15 -2.21
C LEU A 13 -11.28 -11.31 -2.94
N SER A 14 -11.56 -10.39 -3.88
CA SER A 14 -12.66 -10.55 -4.82
C SER A 14 -12.46 -11.79 -5.69
N GLU A 15 -13.54 -12.53 -5.94
CA GLU A 15 -13.58 -13.68 -6.84
C GLU A 15 -14.34 -13.40 -8.14
N ASN A 16 -14.65 -12.12 -8.41
CA ASN A 16 -15.37 -11.71 -9.62
C ASN A 16 -14.47 -11.76 -10.85
N ASN A 17 -14.17 -12.97 -11.32
CA ASN A 17 -13.30 -13.23 -12.46
C ASN A 17 -14.05 -13.19 -13.80
N ASP A 18 -15.39 -13.15 -13.80
CA ASP A 18 -16.21 -13.09 -15.01
C ASP A 18 -16.23 -11.68 -15.60
N ALA A 19 -16.15 -10.64 -14.74
CA ALA A 19 -16.10 -9.24 -15.14
C ALA A 19 -15.02 -8.52 -14.31
N PRO A 20 -13.73 -8.82 -14.54
CA PRO A 20 -12.65 -8.31 -13.71
C PRO A 20 -12.53 -6.78 -13.73
N GLU A 21 -12.93 -6.13 -14.80
CA GLU A 21 -12.95 -4.67 -14.91
C GLU A 21 -13.93 -4.00 -13.94
N ASN A 22 -14.90 -4.76 -13.42
CA ASN A 22 -15.90 -4.30 -12.46
C ASN A 22 -15.69 -4.88 -11.05
N ALA A 23 -14.60 -5.61 -10.82
CA ALA A 23 -14.34 -6.28 -9.54
C ALA A 23 -14.05 -5.31 -8.41
N SER A 24 -13.26 -4.27 -8.70
CA SER A 24 -12.96 -3.22 -7.71
C SER A 24 -14.12 -2.22 -7.64
N ARG A 25 -14.89 -2.29 -6.56
CA ARG A 25 -16.11 -1.48 -6.38
C ARG A 25 -16.27 -1.04 -4.92
N PRO A 26 -15.37 -0.18 -4.42
CA PRO A 26 -15.43 0.29 -3.03
C PRO A 26 -16.76 0.99 -2.77
N PHE A 27 -17.30 0.77 -1.56
CA PHE A 27 -18.60 1.27 -1.10
C PHE A 27 -19.83 0.74 -1.84
N ASP A 28 -19.66 -0.07 -2.87
CA ASP A 28 -20.77 -0.71 -3.55
C ASP A 28 -21.39 -1.82 -2.68
N LYS A 29 -22.71 -2.01 -2.77
CA LYS A 29 -23.41 -3.06 -2.00
C LYS A 29 -22.99 -4.48 -2.41
N ASP A 30 -22.59 -4.65 -3.66
CA ASP A 30 -22.21 -5.92 -4.25
C ASP A 30 -20.69 -6.17 -4.26
N ARG A 31 -19.93 -5.35 -3.52
CA ARG A 31 -18.48 -5.56 -3.38
C ARG A 31 -18.22 -6.88 -2.67
N ASP A 32 -17.22 -7.60 -3.11
CA ASP A 32 -16.90 -8.94 -2.62
C ASP A 32 -15.46 -9.12 -2.12
N GLY A 33 -14.68 -8.04 -2.04
CA GLY A 33 -13.34 -8.11 -1.50
C GLY A 33 -12.34 -7.22 -2.22
N PHE A 34 -11.07 -7.40 -1.86
CA PHE A 34 -9.97 -6.61 -2.42
C PHE A 34 -9.60 -7.06 -3.83
N VAL A 35 -9.18 -6.11 -4.63
CA VAL A 35 -8.46 -6.34 -5.88
C VAL A 35 -7.06 -5.76 -5.71
N LEU A 36 -6.04 -6.61 -5.79
CA LEU A 36 -4.65 -6.18 -5.56
C LEU A 36 -4.16 -5.36 -6.76
N GLY A 37 -3.61 -4.19 -6.47
CA GLY A 37 -2.91 -3.37 -7.45
C GLY A 37 -1.45 -3.74 -7.54
N GLU A 38 -0.81 -3.31 -8.61
CA GLU A 38 0.62 -3.45 -8.83
C GLU A 38 1.25 -2.09 -9.03
N GLY A 39 2.42 -1.90 -8.46
CA GLY A 39 3.16 -0.67 -8.62
C GLY A 39 4.55 -0.78 -8.02
N ALA A 40 5.42 0.09 -8.45
CA ALA A 40 6.77 0.20 -7.91
C ALA A 40 7.25 1.64 -7.96
N GLY A 41 8.13 1.98 -7.04
CA GLY A 41 8.79 3.26 -7.02
C GLY A 41 10.21 3.10 -6.49
N ALA A 42 11.07 4.04 -6.85
CA ALA A 42 12.44 4.09 -6.34
C ALA A 42 12.74 5.50 -5.84
N ILE A 43 13.32 5.57 -4.67
CA ILE A 43 13.79 6.82 -4.06
C ILE A 43 15.26 6.64 -3.75
N ILE A 44 16.08 7.61 -4.13
CA ILE A 44 17.49 7.62 -3.78
C ILE A 44 17.66 8.45 -2.53
N LEU A 45 18.13 7.80 -1.47
CA LEU A 45 18.50 8.45 -0.22
C LEU A 45 20.01 8.64 -0.18
N GLU A 46 20.43 9.82 0.16
CA GLU A 46 21.84 10.19 0.19
C GLU A 46 22.10 11.09 1.40
N GLU A 47 23.26 10.94 2.01
CA GLU A 47 23.66 11.79 3.13
C GLU A 47 23.75 13.25 2.66
N LEU A 48 23.24 14.18 3.47
CA LEU A 48 23.03 15.57 3.07
C LEU A 48 24.31 16.28 2.63
N GLU A 49 25.38 16.17 3.43
CA GLU A 49 26.65 16.87 3.12
C GLU A 49 27.33 16.27 1.88
N HIS A 50 27.20 14.95 1.67
CA HIS A 50 27.68 14.31 0.47
C HIS A 50 26.93 14.82 -0.78
N ALA A 51 25.60 14.91 -0.70
CA ALA A 51 24.79 15.45 -1.79
C ALA A 51 25.15 16.90 -2.11
N LYS A 52 25.35 17.75 -1.10
CA LYS A 52 25.79 19.14 -1.27
C LYS A 52 27.17 19.23 -1.90
N ALA A 53 28.13 18.42 -1.45
CA ALA A 53 29.50 18.44 -1.93
C ALA A 53 29.61 18.13 -3.43
N ARG A 54 28.76 17.26 -3.95
CA ARG A 54 28.73 16.93 -5.38
C ARG A 54 27.78 17.80 -6.22
N GLY A 55 27.14 18.79 -5.60
CA GLY A 55 26.20 19.69 -6.28
C GLY A 55 24.90 19.00 -6.73
N ALA A 56 24.47 17.97 -6.00
CA ALA A 56 23.25 17.25 -6.34
C ALA A 56 22.01 18.15 -6.25
N LYS A 57 21.02 17.88 -7.09
CA LYS A 57 19.70 18.48 -6.94
C LYS A 57 18.98 17.75 -5.78
N ILE A 58 18.77 18.47 -4.68
CA ILE A 58 18.07 17.95 -3.50
C ILE A 58 16.61 18.35 -3.61
N TYR A 59 15.71 17.36 -3.57
CA TYR A 59 14.27 17.59 -3.63
C TYR A 59 13.66 17.86 -2.25
N ALA A 60 14.15 17.16 -1.24
CA ALA A 60 13.67 17.29 0.13
C ALA A 60 14.68 16.66 1.11
N GLU A 61 14.57 17.00 2.38
CA GLU A 61 15.26 16.30 3.47
C GLU A 61 14.27 15.37 4.18
N LEU A 62 14.69 14.14 4.44
CA LEU A 62 13.95 13.22 5.28
C LEU A 62 14.37 13.46 6.74
N VAL A 63 13.58 14.21 7.48
CA VAL A 63 13.93 14.66 8.84
C VAL A 63 13.36 13.78 9.95
N GLY A 64 12.50 12.84 9.61
CA GLY A 64 11.92 11.94 10.60
C GLY A 64 10.90 10.99 10.00
N THR A 65 10.55 9.98 10.78
CA THR A 65 9.55 8.98 10.41
C THR A 65 8.64 8.69 11.60
N GLY A 66 7.50 8.09 11.32
CA GLY A 66 6.59 7.61 12.34
C GLY A 66 5.80 6.42 11.82
N ALA A 67 5.40 5.55 12.71
CA ALA A 67 4.56 4.41 12.38
C ALA A 67 3.56 4.15 13.50
N SER A 68 2.35 3.78 13.15
CA SER A 68 1.31 3.44 14.11
C SER A 68 0.37 2.38 13.56
N SER A 69 -0.31 1.68 14.45
CA SER A 69 -1.34 0.71 14.11
C SER A 69 -2.37 0.71 15.23
N ASP A 70 -3.65 0.55 14.88
CA ASP A 70 -4.70 0.43 15.90
C ASP A 70 -4.77 -0.96 16.52
N GLY A 71 -4.19 -1.98 15.88
CA GLY A 71 -4.17 -3.35 16.39
C GLY A 71 -5.55 -3.99 16.58
N TYR A 72 -6.58 -3.44 15.96
CA TYR A 72 -7.96 -3.86 16.15
C TYR A 72 -8.31 -5.14 15.39
N HIS A 73 -8.09 -5.15 14.08
CA HIS A 73 -8.45 -6.26 13.21
C HIS A 73 -7.53 -6.32 12.00
N ILE A 74 -7.41 -7.49 11.35
CA ILE A 74 -6.54 -7.68 10.19
C ILE A 74 -6.91 -6.73 9.04
N THR A 75 -8.20 -6.52 8.80
CA THR A 75 -8.69 -5.73 7.65
C THR A 75 -9.65 -4.60 8.02
N ALA A 76 -10.07 -4.48 9.27
CA ALA A 76 -11.01 -3.45 9.71
C ALA A 76 -10.31 -2.45 10.64
N THR A 77 -10.59 -1.18 10.45
CA THR A 77 -10.14 -0.11 11.34
C THR A 77 -10.99 -0.08 12.61
N HIS A 78 -10.43 0.43 13.69
CA HIS A 78 -11.17 0.65 14.92
C HIS A 78 -12.34 1.61 14.65
N PRO A 79 -13.55 1.34 15.17
CA PRO A 79 -14.73 2.16 14.87
C PRO A 79 -14.68 3.58 15.44
N GLU A 80 -13.77 3.88 16.38
CA GLU A 80 -13.58 5.23 16.99
C GLU A 80 -12.10 5.61 17.03
#